data_72f96277e31c2caab2016fc4e23a586f
#
_entry.id   72f96277e31c2caab2016fc4e23a586f
#
_cell.length_a   1.000
_cell.length_b   1.000
_cell.length_c   1.000
_cell.angle_alpha   90.00
_cell.angle_beta   90.00
_cell.angle_gamma   90.00
#
_symmetry.space_group_name_H-M   'P 1'
#
loop_
_entity.id
_entity.type
_entity.pdbx_description
1 polymer ?
#
loop_
_entity_poly.entity_id
_entity_poly.type
_entity_poly.pdbx_seq_one_letter_code
_entity_poly.pdbx_strand_id
1 'polypeptide(L)'
;MIALEQTIRQLAPAPPQPRGNPLTTQPENHQPAHGLAVFLLDAPNLMTLAGLTAGLGAVGLCVQERFGPALALCLLAILIDQLDGRMALQRPDRPAAVGTFGAHLDCYADFVSKGVFPALMLLILGGFSWAVWPVAGMHLAAIAVRYSYEFVPSAPPRGLSPDYSILVFALLYLASPGWGPRYPVILAVLMIALAGLNLAPFSVPKLRGKALGAFVIGCLALMALLIGRP
;
A
#
# COMPACT_ATOMS: atom_id res chain seq x y z
N MET A 1 48.11 -22.66 31.10
CA MET A 1 48.37 -21.21 31.37
C MET A 1 47.84 -20.32 30.22
N ILE A 2 48.16 -20.60 28.97
CA ILE A 2 47.78 -19.78 27.80
C ILE A 2 46.25 -19.66 27.60
N ALA A 3 45.47 -20.74 27.86
CA ALA A 3 44.03 -20.71 27.70
C ALA A 3 43.29 -19.85 28.74
N LEU A 4 43.84 -19.74 29.94
CA LEU A 4 43.24 -18.92 31.01
C LEU A 4 43.47 -17.41 30.76
N GLU A 5 44.61 -17.04 30.19
CA GLU A 5 44.92 -15.66 29.80
C GLU A 5 44.03 -15.15 28.64
N GLN A 6 43.70 -16.03 27.70
CA GLN A 6 42.77 -15.69 26.61
C GLN A 6 41.33 -15.49 27.12
N THR A 7 40.88 -16.29 28.07
CA THR A 7 39.57 -16.14 28.69
C THR A 7 39.46 -14.86 29.52
N ILE A 8 40.52 -14.48 30.23
CA ILE A 8 40.55 -13.23 31.03
C ILE A 8 40.52 -12.01 30.13
N ARG A 9 41.18 -12.05 28.96
CA ARG A 9 41.09 -10.97 27.96
C ARG A 9 39.72 -10.76 27.35
N GLN A 10 38.95 -11.83 27.23
CA GLN A 10 37.54 -11.77 26.73
C GLN A 10 36.55 -11.22 27.77
N LEU A 11 36.89 -11.31 29.06
CA LEU A 11 36.06 -10.82 30.18
C LEU A 11 36.46 -9.41 30.65
N ALA A 12 37.51 -8.82 30.09
CA ALA A 12 37.87 -7.44 30.41
C ALA A 12 36.79 -6.50 29.83
N PRO A 13 36.22 -5.60 30.65
CA PRO A 13 35.29 -4.61 30.15
C PRO A 13 35.96 -3.76 29.07
N ALA A 14 35.28 -3.53 27.97
CA ALA A 14 35.76 -2.68 26.90
C ALA A 14 36.19 -1.31 27.47
N PRO A 15 37.34 -0.73 27.01
CA PRO A 15 37.75 0.57 27.47
C PRO A 15 36.61 1.57 27.24
N PRO A 16 36.40 2.53 28.18
CA PRO A 16 35.36 3.53 28.05
C PRO A 16 35.60 4.28 26.73
N GLN A 17 34.62 4.22 25.85
CA GLN A 17 34.64 5.02 24.63
C GLN A 17 34.80 6.50 25.02
N PRO A 18 35.65 7.28 24.36
CA PRO A 18 35.74 8.70 24.62
C PRO A 18 34.36 9.30 24.49
N ARG A 19 33.85 9.90 25.57
CA ARG A 19 32.57 10.62 25.55
C ARG A 19 32.71 11.69 24.49
N GLY A 20 32.13 11.44 23.31
CA GLY A 20 32.07 12.46 22.26
C GLY A 20 31.46 13.71 22.86
N ASN A 21 32.18 14.84 22.68
CA ASN A 21 31.69 16.13 23.08
C ASN A 21 30.29 16.34 22.46
N PRO A 22 29.19 16.56 23.23
CA PRO A 22 27.87 16.74 22.70
C PRO A 22 27.74 18.00 21.82
N LEU A 23 28.81 18.75 21.64
CA LEU A 23 28.88 19.97 20.82
C LEU A 23 29.67 19.81 19.51
N THR A 24 30.13 18.62 19.13
CA THR A 24 30.50 18.39 17.74
C THR A 24 29.21 18.26 16.94
N THR A 25 28.63 19.40 16.59
CA THR A 25 27.71 19.55 15.50
C THR A 25 28.29 18.81 14.29
N GLN A 26 27.70 17.66 13.94
CA GLN A 26 27.93 17.16 12.60
C GLN A 26 27.64 18.34 11.65
N PRO A 27 28.44 18.54 10.60
CA PRO A 27 28.11 19.56 9.63
C PRO A 27 26.67 19.21 9.18
N GLU A 28 25.71 20.01 9.64
CA GLU A 28 24.37 19.98 9.08
C GLU A 28 24.58 20.16 7.59
N ASN A 29 24.41 19.07 6.87
CA ASN A 29 24.36 19.12 5.42
C ASN A 29 23.14 19.99 5.14
N HIS A 30 23.34 21.30 5.04
CA HIS A 30 22.35 22.28 4.67
C HIS A 30 21.95 21.98 3.22
N GLN A 31 21.20 20.89 3.04
CA GLN A 31 20.38 20.76 1.87
C GLN A 31 19.47 21.99 1.90
N PRO A 32 19.46 22.79 0.83
CA PRO A 32 18.59 23.96 0.76
C PRO A 32 17.19 23.49 1.17
N ALA A 33 16.58 24.16 2.15
CA ALA A 33 15.24 23.85 2.60
C ALA A 33 14.30 23.99 1.40
N HIS A 34 14.16 22.88 0.67
CA HIS A 34 13.20 22.82 -0.44
C HIS A 34 11.84 23.04 0.19
N GLY A 35 11.20 24.16 -0.11
CA GLY A 35 9.84 24.43 0.37
C GLY A 35 8.93 23.27 -0.03
N LEU A 36 7.89 22.98 0.76
CA LEU A 36 6.93 21.90 0.53
C LEU A 36 6.41 21.85 -0.91
N ALA A 37 6.35 23.01 -1.59
CA ALA A 37 5.97 23.13 -2.98
C ALA A 37 6.82 22.27 -3.95
N VAL A 38 8.12 22.09 -3.70
CA VAL A 38 8.99 21.25 -4.55
C VAL A 38 8.57 19.79 -4.51
N PHE A 39 8.13 19.31 -3.35
CA PHE A 39 7.62 17.96 -3.18
C PHE A 39 6.24 17.79 -3.80
N LEU A 40 5.38 18.80 -3.68
CA LEU A 40 4.01 18.74 -4.18
C LEU A 40 3.92 18.91 -5.70
N LEU A 41 4.77 19.77 -6.30
CA LEU A 41 4.75 20.06 -7.74
C LEU A 41 5.53 19.04 -8.60
N ASP A 42 6.12 18.02 -7.96
CA ASP A 42 6.70 16.90 -8.69
C ASP A 42 5.60 16.09 -9.38
N ALA A 43 5.74 15.85 -10.69
CA ALA A 43 4.65 15.26 -11.48
C ALA A 43 4.24 13.85 -11.01
N PRO A 44 5.15 12.91 -10.66
CA PRO A 44 4.75 11.66 -9.99
C PRO A 44 3.92 11.89 -8.74
N ASN A 45 4.35 12.80 -7.84
CA ASN A 45 3.63 13.07 -6.59
C ASN A 45 2.23 13.67 -6.83
N LEU A 46 2.07 14.51 -7.86
CA LEU A 46 0.75 15.00 -8.28
C LEU A 46 -0.15 13.88 -8.78
N MET A 47 0.41 12.92 -9.51
CA MET A 47 -0.35 11.73 -9.94
C MET A 47 -0.78 10.89 -8.73
N THR A 48 0.09 10.67 -7.75
CA THR A 48 -0.26 9.98 -6.50
C THR A 48 -1.39 10.70 -5.76
N LEU A 49 -1.37 12.05 -5.69
CA LEU A 49 -2.47 12.84 -5.12
C LEU A 49 -3.79 12.68 -5.89
N ALA A 50 -3.73 12.56 -7.22
CA ALA A 50 -4.92 12.25 -8.03
C ALA A 50 -5.44 10.85 -7.71
N GLY A 51 -4.56 9.85 -7.53
CA GLY A 51 -4.89 8.50 -7.07
C GLY A 51 -5.56 8.50 -5.68
N LEU A 52 -5.01 9.27 -4.72
CA LEU A 52 -5.61 9.46 -3.41
C LEU A 52 -7.02 10.06 -3.50
N THR A 53 -7.21 11.05 -4.38
CA THR A 53 -8.52 11.68 -4.62
C THR A 53 -9.52 10.68 -5.19
N ALA A 54 -9.09 9.82 -6.13
CA ALA A 54 -9.92 8.74 -6.66
C ALA A 54 -10.27 7.72 -5.57
N GLY A 55 -9.31 7.35 -4.71
CA GLY A 55 -9.54 6.48 -3.55
C GLY A 55 -10.55 7.05 -2.57
N LEU A 56 -10.45 8.36 -2.25
CA LEU A 56 -11.43 9.06 -1.42
C LEU A 56 -12.81 9.08 -2.09
N GLY A 57 -12.87 9.30 -3.40
CA GLY A 57 -14.11 9.21 -4.17
C GLY A 57 -14.74 7.81 -4.10
N ALA A 58 -13.93 6.75 -4.14
CA ALA A 58 -14.40 5.36 -3.95
C ALA A 58 -15.02 5.17 -2.56
N VAL A 59 -14.38 5.69 -1.50
CA VAL A 59 -14.92 5.68 -0.13
C VAL A 59 -16.25 6.43 -0.08
N GLY A 60 -16.35 7.61 -0.68
CA GLY A 60 -17.59 8.40 -0.72
C GLY A 60 -18.74 7.70 -1.45
N LEU A 61 -18.47 7.05 -2.57
CA LEU A 61 -19.47 6.23 -3.29
C LEU A 61 -19.85 4.98 -2.51
N CYS A 62 -18.90 4.38 -1.80
CA CYS A 62 -19.16 3.22 -0.94
C CYS A 62 -20.12 3.58 0.20
N VAL A 63 -19.96 4.74 0.85
CA VAL A 63 -20.89 5.26 1.88
C VAL A 63 -22.31 5.48 1.30
N GLN A 64 -22.42 5.81 0.00
CA GLN A 64 -23.67 5.93 -0.71
C GLN A 64 -24.23 4.57 -1.21
N GLU A 65 -23.59 3.46 -0.83
CA GLU A 65 -23.91 2.08 -1.25
C GLU A 65 -23.81 1.86 -2.77
N ARG A 66 -23.10 2.75 -3.47
CA ARG A 66 -22.84 2.66 -4.91
C ARG A 66 -21.58 1.85 -5.18
N PHE A 67 -21.60 0.56 -4.83
CA PHE A 67 -20.42 -0.30 -4.80
C PHE A 67 -19.77 -0.52 -6.17
N GLY A 68 -20.54 -0.62 -7.24
CA GLY A 68 -20.00 -0.76 -8.60
C GLY A 68 -19.13 0.44 -9.01
N PRO A 69 -19.67 1.67 -9.03
CA PRO A 69 -18.89 2.88 -9.27
C PRO A 69 -17.75 3.09 -8.27
N ALA A 70 -17.92 2.69 -7.00
CA ALA A 70 -16.85 2.77 -5.99
C ALA A 70 -15.67 1.88 -6.33
N LEU A 71 -15.91 0.62 -6.71
CA LEU A 71 -14.88 -0.31 -7.17
C LEU A 71 -14.21 0.17 -8.46
N ALA A 72 -14.99 0.77 -9.39
CA ALA A 72 -14.42 1.36 -10.60
C ALA A 72 -13.44 2.49 -10.28
N LEU A 73 -13.78 3.41 -9.35
CA LEU A 73 -12.86 4.45 -8.90
C LEU A 73 -11.62 3.90 -8.18
N CYS A 74 -11.77 2.82 -7.42
CA CYS A 74 -10.65 2.15 -6.79
C CYS A 74 -9.71 1.53 -7.84
N LEU A 75 -10.24 0.91 -8.91
CA LEU A 75 -9.45 0.42 -10.04
C LEU A 75 -8.76 1.58 -10.78
N LEU A 76 -9.40 2.74 -10.91
CA LEU A 76 -8.78 3.93 -11.47
C LEU A 76 -7.60 4.39 -10.61
N ALA A 77 -7.74 4.40 -9.28
CA ALA A 77 -6.64 4.72 -8.37
C ALA A 77 -5.43 3.80 -8.59
N ILE A 78 -5.65 2.49 -8.77
CA ILE A 78 -4.58 1.53 -9.10
C ILE A 78 -3.93 1.85 -10.45
N LEU A 79 -4.70 2.23 -11.47
CA LEU A 79 -4.13 2.61 -12.77
C LEU A 79 -3.28 3.87 -12.69
N ILE A 80 -3.69 4.83 -11.86
CA ILE A 80 -2.94 6.07 -11.60
C ILE A 80 -1.62 5.74 -10.89
N ASP A 81 -1.64 4.88 -9.87
CA ASP A 81 -0.47 4.37 -9.14
C ASP A 81 0.55 3.69 -10.10
N GLN A 82 0.07 2.85 -11.02
CA GLN A 82 0.95 2.26 -12.03
C GLN A 82 1.59 3.30 -12.97
N LEU A 83 0.94 4.45 -13.17
CA LEU A 83 1.46 5.54 -14.02
C LEU A 83 2.51 6.37 -13.28
N ASP A 84 2.26 6.75 -12.03
CA ASP A 84 3.20 7.59 -11.26
C ASP A 84 4.51 6.88 -10.98
N GLY A 85 4.46 5.58 -10.66
CA GLY A 85 5.65 4.74 -10.52
C GLY A 85 6.48 4.68 -11.81
N ARG A 86 5.84 4.64 -12.99
CA ARG A 86 6.54 4.70 -14.28
C ARG A 86 7.15 6.07 -14.55
N MET A 87 6.39 7.14 -14.25
CA MET A 87 6.89 8.51 -14.40
C MET A 87 8.10 8.75 -13.51
N ALA A 88 8.10 8.22 -12.29
CA ALA A 88 9.22 8.29 -11.37
C ALA A 88 10.48 7.61 -11.93
N LEU A 89 10.34 6.41 -12.51
CA LEU A 89 11.43 5.66 -13.13
C LEU A 89 12.03 6.36 -14.36
N GLN A 90 11.28 7.19 -15.07
CA GLN A 90 11.74 7.95 -16.24
C GLN A 90 12.48 9.26 -15.89
N ARG A 91 12.64 9.56 -14.61
CA ARG A 91 13.29 10.77 -14.11
C ARG A 91 14.53 10.45 -13.28
N PRO A 92 15.68 10.12 -13.92
CA PRO A 92 16.91 9.77 -13.20
C PRO A 92 17.44 10.93 -12.35
N ASP A 93 17.17 12.18 -12.75
CA ASP A 93 17.65 13.39 -12.07
C ASP A 93 16.72 13.84 -10.91
N ARG A 94 15.71 13.03 -10.55
CA ARG A 94 14.79 13.32 -9.45
C ARG A 94 15.54 13.32 -8.11
N PRO A 95 15.46 14.39 -7.30
CA PRO A 95 16.12 14.43 -6.00
C PRO A 95 15.66 13.26 -5.11
N ALA A 96 16.59 12.60 -4.44
CA ALA A 96 16.28 11.44 -3.59
C ALA A 96 15.22 11.76 -2.52
N ALA A 97 15.29 12.95 -1.89
CA ALA A 97 14.31 13.39 -0.90
C ALA A 97 12.88 13.48 -1.48
N VAL A 98 12.74 13.98 -2.73
CA VAL A 98 11.44 14.06 -3.42
C VAL A 98 10.91 12.66 -3.75
N GLY A 99 11.81 11.73 -4.13
CA GLY A 99 11.47 10.34 -4.34
C GLY A 99 10.99 9.64 -3.07
N THR A 100 11.69 9.83 -1.95
CA THR A 100 11.31 9.26 -0.65
C THR A 100 9.97 9.82 -0.18
N PHE A 101 9.76 11.13 -0.30
CA PHE A 101 8.46 11.74 0.00
C PHE A 101 7.33 11.12 -0.84
N GLY A 102 7.55 10.96 -2.15
CA GLY A 102 6.59 10.33 -3.05
C GLY A 102 6.25 8.89 -2.64
N ALA A 103 7.24 8.08 -2.26
CA ALA A 103 7.00 6.72 -1.80
C ALA A 103 6.14 6.65 -0.53
N HIS A 104 6.33 7.58 0.42
CA HIS A 104 5.45 7.68 1.59
C HIS A 104 4.04 8.12 1.21
N LEU A 105 3.93 9.13 0.33
CA LEU A 105 2.63 9.61 -0.15
C LEU A 105 1.83 8.51 -0.85
N ASP A 106 2.51 7.71 -1.65
CA ASP A 106 1.96 6.55 -2.36
C ASP A 106 1.40 5.52 -1.36
N CYS A 107 2.14 5.18 -0.32
CA CYS A 107 1.63 4.29 0.72
C CYS A 107 0.36 4.81 1.41
N TYR A 108 0.22 6.11 1.61
CA TYR A 108 -1.01 6.69 2.17
C TYR A 108 -2.17 6.62 1.17
N ALA A 109 -1.94 6.91 -0.10
CA ALA A 109 -2.94 6.81 -1.16
C ALA A 109 -3.46 5.37 -1.28
N ASP A 110 -2.53 4.44 -1.28
CA ASP A 110 -2.79 3.01 -1.33
C ASP A 110 -3.51 2.49 -0.08
N PHE A 111 -3.14 2.97 1.10
CA PHE A 111 -3.84 2.60 2.33
C PHE A 111 -5.31 3.00 2.29
N VAL A 112 -5.64 4.16 1.71
CA VAL A 112 -7.03 4.60 1.55
C VAL A 112 -7.76 3.71 0.55
N SER A 113 -7.21 3.48 -0.63
CA SER A 113 -7.88 2.76 -1.73
C SER A 113 -7.90 1.25 -1.52
N LYS A 114 -6.84 0.67 -0.95
CA LYS A 114 -6.66 -0.79 -0.85
C LYS A 114 -6.88 -1.32 0.57
N GLY A 115 -6.89 -0.43 1.58
CA GLY A 115 -7.15 -0.76 2.98
C GLY A 115 -8.52 -0.27 3.45
N VAL A 116 -8.69 1.06 3.53
CA VAL A 116 -9.90 1.69 4.11
C VAL A 116 -11.15 1.36 3.29
N PHE A 117 -11.09 1.51 1.97
CA PHE A 117 -12.23 1.28 1.09
C PHE A 117 -12.79 -0.16 1.21
N PRO A 118 -12.01 -1.25 1.07
CA PRO A 118 -12.54 -2.61 1.19
C PRO A 118 -13.07 -2.92 2.60
N ALA A 119 -12.38 -2.42 3.65
CA ALA A 119 -12.84 -2.59 5.03
C ALA A 119 -14.20 -1.93 5.24
N LEU A 120 -14.38 -0.71 4.76
CA LEU A 120 -15.66 0.00 4.83
C LEU A 120 -16.75 -0.69 4.02
N MET A 121 -16.43 -1.17 2.81
CA MET A 121 -17.36 -1.94 1.99
C MET A 121 -17.89 -3.18 2.72
N LEU A 122 -17.01 -3.93 3.41
CA LEU A 122 -17.42 -5.07 4.23
C LEU A 122 -18.33 -4.63 5.39
N LEU A 123 -17.98 -3.54 6.08
CA LEU A 123 -18.77 -3.04 7.21
C LEU A 123 -20.18 -2.65 6.78
N ILE A 124 -20.32 -1.93 5.66
CA ILE A 124 -21.63 -1.51 5.13
C ILE A 124 -22.45 -2.73 4.69
N LEU A 125 -21.86 -3.61 3.87
CA LEU A 125 -22.53 -4.82 3.37
C LEU A 125 -22.92 -5.79 4.50
N GLY A 126 -22.15 -5.83 5.58
CA GLY A 126 -22.44 -6.62 6.78
C GLY A 126 -23.33 -5.92 7.80
N GLY A 127 -23.91 -4.76 7.46
CA GLY A 127 -24.81 -3.98 8.33
C GLY A 127 -24.15 -3.54 9.63
N PHE A 128 -22.84 -3.28 9.63
CA PHE A 128 -22.05 -2.93 10.82
C PHE A 128 -22.17 -3.93 11.97
N SER A 129 -22.52 -5.19 11.66
CA SER A 129 -22.61 -6.24 12.67
C SER A 129 -21.25 -6.50 13.34
N TRP A 130 -21.26 -6.88 14.63
CA TRP A 130 -20.03 -7.15 15.38
C TRP A 130 -19.15 -8.25 14.76
N ALA A 131 -19.73 -9.13 13.95
CA ALA A 131 -18.99 -10.22 13.29
C ALA A 131 -18.04 -9.72 12.19
N VAL A 132 -18.32 -8.61 11.52
CA VAL A 132 -17.49 -8.09 10.41
C VAL A 132 -16.38 -7.16 10.87
N TRP A 133 -16.49 -6.54 12.06
CA TRP A 133 -15.47 -5.63 12.58
C TRP A 133 -14.07 -6.24 12.73
N PRO A 134 -13.93 -7.45 13.31
CA PRO A 134 -12.62 -8.09 13.40
C PRO A 134 -11.99 -8.34 12.04
N VAL A 135 -12.78 -8.72 11.03
CA VAL A 135 -12.28 -8.99 9.67
C VAL A 135 -11.84 -7.69 9.00
N ALA A 136 -12.64 -6.64 9.09
CA ALA A 136 -12.30 -5.32 8.56
C ALA A 136 -11.02 -4.78 9.23
N GLY A 137 -10.90 -4.88 10.55
CA GLY A 137 -9.71 -4.48 11.31
C GLY A 137 -8.47 -5.29 10.95
N MET A 138 -8.61 -6.61 10.80
CA MET A 138 -7.52 -7.50 10.37
C MET A 138 -7.03 -7.15 8.95
N HIS A 139 -7.96 -6.87 8.02
CA HIS A 139 -7.60 -6.44 6.67
C HIS A 139 -6.79 -5.13 6.70
N LEU A 140 -7.29 -4.11 7.41
CA LEU A 140 -6.58 -2.85 7.58
C LEU A 140 -5.19 -3.05 8.18
N ALA A 141 -5.08 -3.87 9.24
CA ALA A 141 -3.80 -4.17 9.87
C ALA A 141 -2.84 -4.87 8.91
N ALA A 142 -3.32 -5.83 8.11
CA ALA A 142 -2.50 -6.54 7.12
C ALA A 142 -1.95 -5.55 6.05
N ILE A 143 -2.79 -4.65 5.55
CA ILE A 143 -2.37 -3.62 4.58
C ILE A 143 -1.36 -2.64 5.21
N ALA A 144 -1.61 -2.17 6.45
CA ALA A 144 -0.69 -1.30 7.17
C ALA A 144 0.69 -1.95 7.38
N VAL A 145 0.72 -3.20 7.83
CA VAL A 145 1.96 -3.99 8.01
C VAL A 145 2.66 -4.17 6.66
N ARG A 146 1.92 -4.48 5.60
CA ARG A 146 2.48 -4.69 4.26
C ARG A 146 3.19 -3.45 3.75
N TYR A 147 2.58 -2.27 3.83
CA TYR A 147 3.20 -1.02 3.40
C TYR A 147 4.33 -0.56 4.33
N SER A 148 4.19 -0.73 5.64
CA SER A 148 5.28 -0.45 6.57
C SER A 148 6.52 -1.30 6.30
N TYR A 149 6.33 -2.56 5.86
CA TYR A 149 7.41 -3.46 5.52
C TYR A 149 8.22 -2.99 4.29
N GLU A 150 7.63 -2.23 3.37
CA GLU A 150 8.34 -1.70 2.19
C GLU A 150 9.45 -0.71 2.54
N PHE A 151 9.38 -0.10 3.72
CA PHE A 151 10.43 0.82 4.22
C PHE A 151 11.50 0.13 5.04
N VAL A 152 11.42 -1.18 5.26
CA VAL A 152 12.48 -1.92 5.96
C VAL A 152 13.69 -2.05 5.04
N PRO A 153 14.87 -1.52 5.41
CA PRO A 153 16.06 -1.57 4.57
C PRO A 153 16.41 -3.01 4.14
N SER A 154 16.68 -3.20 2.86
CA SER A 154 17.08 -4.50 2.29
C SER A 154 16.05 -5.63 2.43
N ALA A 155 14.84 -5.34 2.85
CA ALA A 155 13.79 -6.35 2.93
C ALA A 155 13.37 -6.81 1.53
N PRO A 156 13.30 -8.12 1.24
CA PRO A 156 12.83 -8.61 -0.04
C PRO A 156 11.33 -8.34 -0.19
N PRO A 157 10.82 -8.08 -1.41
CA PRO A 157 9.38 -7.99 -1.66
C PRO A 157 8.68 -9.26 -1.14
N ARG A 158 7.57 -9.11 -0.43
CA ARG A 158 6.82 -10.24 0.14
C ARG A 158 5.34 -10.12 -0.15
N GLY A 159 4.69 -11.27 -0.28
CA GLY A 159 3.26 -11.40 -0.41
C GLY A 159 2.70 -10.99 -1.78
N LEU A 160 1.39 -11.15 -1.89
CA LEU A 160 0.60 -10.69 -3.02
C LEU A 160 0.48 -9.16 -2.94
N SER A 161 0.56 -8.45 -4.10
CA SER A 161 0.27 -7.02 -4.11
C SER A 161 -1.21 -6.77 -3.78
N PRO A 162 -1.53 -5.79 -2.93
CA PRO A 162 -2.90 -5.39 -2.64
C PRO A 162 -3.74 -5.01 -3.87
N ASP A 163 -3.12 -4.61 -4.98
CA ASP A 163 -3.79 -4.34 -6.26
C ASP A 163 -4.61 -5.53 -6.74
N TYR A 164 -4.05 -6.75 -6.62
CA TYR A 164 -4.77 -7.97 -7.00
C TYR A 164 -5.96 -8.24 -6.09
N SER A 165 -5.89 -7.82 -4.82
CA SER A 165 -7.02 -7.95 -3.90
C SER A 165 -8.22 -7.13 -4.37
N ILE A 166 -8.00 -5.90 -4.86
CA ILE A 166 -9.06 -5.06 -5.41
C ILE A 166 -9.66 -5.65 -6.67
N LEU A 167 -8.82 -6.22 -7.58
CA LEU A 167 -9.33 -6.93 -8.75
C LEU A 167 -10.24 -8.10 -8.36
N VAL A 168 -9.83 -8.89 -7.37
CA VAL A 168 -10.62 -10.01 -6.87
C VAL A 168 -11.93 -9.53 -6.25
N PHE A 169 -11.94 -8.43 -5.50
CA PHE A 169 -13.17 -7.83 -4.95
C PHE A 169 -14.09 -7.33 -6.07
N ALA A 170 -13.56 -6.72 -7.12
CA ALA A 170 -14.32 -6.28 -8.28
C ALA A 170 -14.97 -7.45 -9.02
N LEU A 171 -14.23 -8.53 -9.26
CA LEU A 171 -14.74 -9.75 -9.87
C LEU A 171 -15.81 -10.44 -8.99
N LEU A 172 -15.55 -10.50 -7.67
CA LEU A 172 -16.52 -11.04 -6.72
C LEU A 172 -17.83 -10.25 -6.74
N TYR A 173 -17.75 -8.91 -6.79
CA TYR A 173 -18.92 -8.04 -6.86
C TYR A 173 -19.69 -8.29 -8.16
N LEU A 174 -19.03 -8.42 -9.31
CA LEU A 174 -19.68 -8.73 -10.58
C LEU A 174 -20.35 -10.12 -10.57
N ALA A 175 -19.79 -11.09 -9.86
CA ALA A 175 -20.35 -12.42 -9.72
C ALA A 175 -21.48 -12.51 -8.67
N SER A 176 -21.70 -11.47 -7.87
CA SER A 176 -22.62 -11.47 -6.71
C SER A 176 -24.13 -11.45 -6.98
N PRO A 177 -24.68 -11.26 -8.22
CA PRO A 177 -26.13 -11.29 -8.41
C PRO A 177 -26.73 -12.59 -7.90
N GLY A 178 -27.71 -12.46 -7.04
CA GLY A 178 -28.39 -13.62 -6.45
C GLY A 178 -27.76 -14.18 -5.16
N TRP A 179 -26.64 -13.64 -4.69
CA TRP A 179 -26.03 -14.12 -3.43
C TRP A 179 -26.71 -13.56 -2.16
N GLY A 180 -27.38 -12.41 -2.28
CA GLY A 180 -28.11 -11.79 -1.17
C GLY A 180 -27.29 -11.73 0.13
N PRO A 181 -27.85 -12.25 1.25
CA PRO A 181 -27.16 -12.20 2.57
C PRO A 181 -25.84 -12.98 2.65
N ARG A 182 -25.54 -13.83 1.66
CA ARG A 182 -24.29 -14.59 1.63
C ARG A 182 -23.11 -13.77 1.15
N TYR A 183 -23.35 -12.67 0.42
CA TYR A 183 -22.28 -11.87 -0.17
C TYR A 183 -21.31 -11.30 0.86
N PRO A 184 -21.73 -10.64 1.97
CA PRO A 184 -20.79 -10.14 2.97
C PRO A 184 -19.98 -11.25 3.66
N VAL A 185 -20.55 -12.45 3.82
CA VAL A 185 -19.84 -13.60 4.38
C VAL A 185 -18.72 -14.08 3.43
N ILE A 186 -19.03 -14.21 2.15
CA ILE A 186 -18.06 -14.63 1.13
C ILE A 186 -16.95 -13.56 1.01
N LEU A 187 -17.30 -12.29 1.03
CA LEU A 187 -16.35 -11.19 1.01
C LEU A 187 -15.44 -11.24 2.23
N ALA A 188 -15.98 -11.48 3.44
CA ALA A 188 -15.22 -11.59 4.67
C ALA A 188 -14.19 -12.74 4.61
N VAL A 189 -14.62 -13.93 4.16
CA VAL A 189 -13.72 -15.09 3.99
C VAL A 189 -12.61 -14.77 2.99
N LEU A 190 -12.95 -14.14 1.87
CA LEU A 190 -11.98 -13.74 0.86
C LEU A 190 -11.00 -12.69 1.39
N MET A 191 -11.46 -11.71 2.17
CA MET A 191 -10.60 -10.71 2.80
C MET A 191 -9.60 -11.35 3.76
N ILE A 192 -10.02 -12.35 4.55
CA ILE A 192 -9.12 -13.12 5.44
C ILE A 192 -8.04 -13.82 4.61
N ALA A 193 -8.42 -14.51 3.55
CA ALA A 193 -7.49 -15.23 2.67
C ALA A 193 -6.49 -14.28 2.01
N LEU A 194 -6.97 -13.16 1.45
CA LEU A 194 -6.14 -12.16 0.79
C LEU A 194 -5.22 -11.43 1.78
N ALA A 195 -5.68 -11.13 3.01
CA ALA A 195 -4.83 -10.57 4.05
C ALA A 195 -3.65 -11.51 4.38
N GLY A 196 -3.91 -12.82 4.49
CA GLY A 196 -2.87 -13.81 4.66
C GLY A 196 -1.90 -13.87 3.47
N LEU A 197 -2.41 -13.83 2.23
CA LEU A 197 -1.60 -13.83 1.02
C LEU A 197 -0.75 -12.55 0.88
N ASN A 198 -1.26 -11.39 1.30
CA ASN A 198 -0.52 -10.12 1.27
C ASN A 198 0.69 -10.13 2.22
N LEU A 199 0.63 -10.91 3.30
CA LEU A 199 1.71 -11.05 4.29
C LEU A 199 2.57 -12.30 4.09
N ALA A 200 2.24 -13.15 3.13
CA ALA A 200 2.90 -14.45 2.93
C ALA A 200 4.37 -14.30 2.51
N PRO A 201 5.25 -15.27 2.84
CA PRO A 201 6.69 -15.20 2.59
C PRO A 201 7.08 -15.60 1.15
N PHE A 202 6.29 -15.23 0.15
CA PHE A 202 6.63 -15.37 -1.26
C PHE A 202 6.65 -14.01 -1.95
N SER A 203 7.24 -13.92 -3.12
CA SER A 203 7.26 -12.68 -3.91
C SER A 203 6.56 -12.90 -5.25
N VAL A 204 5.67 -11.98 -5.60
CA VAL A 204 5.08 -11.93 -6.94
C VAL A 204 5.84 -10.89 -7.76
N PRO A 205 6.36 -11.24 -8.94
CA PRO A 205 7.08 -10.29 -9.77
C PRO A 205 6.17 -9.15 -10.22
N LYS A 206 6.70 -7.93 -10.23
CA LYS A 206 5.98 -6.75 -10.75
C LYS A 206 5.64 -6.96 -12.23
N LEU A 207 4.42 -6.64 -12.61
CA LEU A 207 3.96 -6.72 -13.99
C LEU A 207 4.77 -5.78 -14.90
N ARG A 208 5.25 -6.29 -16.04
CA ARG A 208 6.04 -5.53 -17.01
C ARG A 208 5.60 -5.86 -18.45
N GLY A 209 5.85 -4.94 -19.37
CA GLY A 209 5.63 -5.16 -20.79
C GLY A 209 4.20 -5.59 -21.12
N LYS A 210 4.02 -6.69 -21.85
CA LYS A 210 2.72 -7.19 -22.31
C LYS A 210 1.79 -7.57 -21.16
N ALA A 211 2.32 -8.11 -20.04
CA ALA A 211 1.54 -8.49 -18.87
C ALA A 211 0.90 -7.25 -18.20
N LEU A 212 1.63 -6.15 -18.12
CA LEU A 212 1.07 -4.91 -17.60
C LEU A 212 0.04 -4.31 -18.57
N GLY A 213 0.26 -4.39 -19.88
CA GLY A 213 -0.75 -3.98 -20.87
C GLY A 213 -2.05 -4.76 -20.73
N ALA A 214 -1.96 -6.08 -20.57
CA ALA A 214 -3.13 -6.93 -20.32
C ALA A 214 -3.84 -6.58 -19.01
N PHE A 215 -3.08 -6.29 -17.94
CA PHE A 215 -3.61 -5.84 -16.66
C PHE A 215 -4.41 -4.52 -16.80
N VAL A 216 -3.84 -3.53 -17.48
CA VAL A 216 -4.51 -2.23 -17.74
C VAL A 216 -5.81 -2.43 -18.52
N ILE A 217 -5.77 -3.21 -19.61
CA ILE A 217 -6.96 -3.51 -20.41
C ILE A 217 -8.02 -4.23 -19.56
N GLY A 218 -7.60 -5.20 -18.72
CA GLY A 218 -8.49 -5.89 -17.79
C GLY A 218 -9.14 -4.95 -16.78
N CYS A 219 -8.38 -4.03 -16.18
CA CYS A 219 -8.92 -3.00 -15.28
C CYS A 219 -9.94 -2.11 -15.99
N LEU A 220 -9.65 -1.62 -17.20
CA LEU A 220 -10.56 -0.77 -17.97
C LEU A 220 -11.85 -1.50 -18.34
N ALA A 221 -11.76 -2.76 -18.74
CA ALA A 221 -12.92 -3.61 -19.02
C ALA A 221 -13.79 -3.82 -17.76
N LEU A 222 -13.15 -4.13 -16.62
CA LEU A 222 -13.84 -4.26 -15.33
C LEU A 222 -14.52 -2.95 -14.91
N MET A 223 -13.87 -1.81 -15.07
CA MET A 223 -14.44 -0.49 -14.76
C MET A 223 -15.71 -0.25 -15.60
N ALA A 224 -15.67 -0.54 -16.90
CA ALA A 224 -16.83 -0.38 -17.78
C ALA A 224 -18.01 -1.26 -17.32
N LEU A 225 -17.75 -2.51 -16.94
CA LEU A 225 -18.77 -3.42 -16.43
C LEU A 225 -19.32 -2.97 -15.08
N LEU A 226 -18.49 -2.44 -14.19
CA LEU A 226 -18.89 -1.98 -12.86
C LEU A 226 -19.74 -0.71 -12.90
N ILE A 227 -19.42 0.25 -13.79
CA ILE A 227 -20.17 1.50 -13.94
C ILE A 227 -21.56 1.22 -14.53
N GLY A 228 -21.66 0.28 -15.45
CA GLY A 228 -22.94 -0.11 -16.06
C GLY A 228 -23.86 -0.91 -15.13
N ARG A 229 -23.41 -1.20 -13.90
CA ARG A 229 -24.17 -1.98 -12.94
C ARG A 229 -24.86 -1.06 -11.93
N PRO A 230 -26.20 -1.15 -11.80
CA PRO A 230 -26.93 -0.38 -10.80
C PRO A 230 -26.56 -0.76 -9.37
#